data_2912701fad5f468fdfc6c42a0e1c4ec8
#
_entry.id   2912701fad5f468fdfc6c42a0e1c4ec8
#
_cell.length_a   1.000
_cell.length_b   1.000
_cell.length_c   1.000
_cell.angle_alpha   90.00
_cell.angle_beta   90.00
_cell.angle_gamma   90.00
#
_symmetry.space_group_name_H-M   'P 1'
#
loop_
_entity.id
_entity.type
_entity.pdbx_description
1 polymer ?
#
loop_
_entity_poly.entity_id
_entity_poly.type
_entity_poly.pdbx_seq_one_letter_code
_entity_poly.pdbx_strand_id
1 'polypeptide(L)' 'MKVNEIERLLTRYYDGETSETEEKELKRFFTEEDVPAHLLAEKEILMQLAAQP' A
#
# COMPACT_ATOMS: atom_id res chain seq x y z
N MET A 1 -6.26 -7.25 7.19
CA MET A 1 -6.20 -5.82 7.53
C MET A 1 -7.38 -5.09 6.90
N LYS A 2 -7.98 -4.16 7.61
CA LYS A 2 -9.16 -3.46 7.11
C LYS A 2 -8.79 -2.35 6.13
N VAL A 3 -9.70 -2.03 5.23
CA VAL A 3 -9.47 -1.00 4.21
C VAL A 3 -9.12 0.36 4.83
N ASN A 4 -9.79 0.76 5.91
CA ASN A 4 -9.47 2.03 6.58
C ASN A 4 -8.03 2.07 7.07
N GLU A 5 -7.53 0.94 7.57
CA GLU A 5 -6.14 0.87 8.03
C GLU A 5 -5.18 0.99 6.88
N ILE A 6 -5.52 0.38 5.75
CA ILE A 6 -4.71 0.47 4.54
C ILE A 6 -4.66 1.90 4.04
N GLU A 7 -5.78 2.61 4.05
CA GLU A 7 -5.81 4.01 3.63
C GLU A 7 -4.93 4.88 4.51
N ARG A 8 -4.95 4.64 5.82
CA ARG A 8 -4.07 5.36 6.74
C ARG A 8 -2.61 5.05 6.49
N LEU A 9 -2.29 3.78 6.26
CA LEU A 9 -0.93 3.38 5.96
C LEU A 9 -0.45 4.00 4.66
N LEU A 10 -1.30 4.08 3.66
CA LEU A 10 -0.95 4.72 2.39
C LEU A 10 -0.61 6.19 2.59
N THR A 11 -1.39 6.91 3.38
CA THR A 11 -1.11 8.30 3.69
C THR A 11 0.26 8.46 4.34
N ARG A 12 0.55 7.60 5.31
CA ARG A 12 1.85 7.63 5.99
C ARG A 12 2.97 7.20 5.06
N TYR A 13 2.69 6.27 4.17
CA TYR A 13 3.68 5.81 3.20
C TYR A 13 4.13 6.96 2.28
N TYR A 14 3.17 7.76 1.80
CA TYR A 14 3.50 8.90 0.95
C TYR A 14 4.26 9.99 1.71
N ASP A 15 4.05 10.07 3.00
CA ASP A 15 4.80 11.00 3.86
C ASP A 15 6.16 10.46 4.29
N GLY A 16 6.46 9.21 3.94
CA GLY A 16 7.71 8.58 4.31
C GLY A 16 7.77 8.18 5.78
N GLU A 17 6.63 7.96 6.41
CA GLU A 17 6.54 7.69 7.85
C GLU A 17 6.28 6.22 8.19
N THR A 18 6.22 5.33 7.21
CA THR A 18 5.98 3.92 7.47
C THR A 18 7.28 3.18 7.78
N SER A 19 7.18 2.18 8.64
CA SER A 19 8.28 1.27 8.92
C SER A 19 8.35 0.18 7.84
N GLU A 20 9.44 -0.60 7.84
CA GLU A 20 9.59 -1.71 6.92
C GLU A 20 8.46 -2.73 7.08
N THR A 21 8.07 -3.00 8.33
CA THR A 21 6.97 -3.92 8.61
C THR A 21 5.67 -3.42 8.02
N GLU A 22 5.40 -2.14 8.18
CA GLU A 22 4.18 -1.54 7.63
C GLU A 22 4.18 -1.57 6.10
N GLU A 23 5.31 -1.32 5.48
CA GLU A 23 5.43 -1.38 4.03
C GLU A 23 5.21 -2.80 3.52
N LYS A 24 5.73 -3.80 4.22
CA LYS A 24 5.50 -5.20 3.86
C LYS A 24 4.02 -5.56 3.95
N GLU A 25 3.34 -5.08 4.96
CA GLU A 25 1.92 -5.33 5.12
C GLU A 25 1.10 -4.68 4.00
N LEU A 26 1.47 -3.48 3.59
CA LEU A 26 0.83 -2.82 2.46
C LEU A 26 0.99 -3.65 1.18
N LYS A 27 2.21 -4.06 0.90
CA LYS A 27 2.50 -4.85 -0.29
C LYS A 27 1.75 -6.18 -0.27
N ARG A 28 1.71 -6.81 0.87
CA ARG A 28 1.00 -8.07 1.05
C ARG A 28 -0.50 -7.91 0.83
N PHE A 29 -1.08 -6.85 1.38
CA PHE A 29 -2.50 -6.58 1.18
C PHE A 29 -2.84 -6.45 -0.30
N PHE A 30 -2.06 -5.66 -1.03
CA PHE A 30 -2.31 -5.43 -2.45
C PHE A 30 -2.01 -6.65 -3.33
N THR A 31 -1.25 -7.59 -2.81
CA THR A 31 -0.92 -8.81 -3.55
C THR A 31 -1.90 -9.94 -3.28
N GLU A 32 -2.33 -10.10 -2.04
CA GLU A 32 -3.09 -11.28 -1.61
C GLU A 32 -4.58 -11.06 -1.44
N GLU A 33 -5.02 -9.82 -1.26
CA GLU A 33 -6.41 -9.52 -0.95
C GLU A 33 -7.13 -8.92 -2.14
N ASP A 34 -8.47 -9.02 -2.12
CA ASP A 34 -9.30 -8.36 -3.12
C ASP A 34 -9.25 -6.85 -2.86
N VAL A 35 -8.57 -6.15 -3.73
CA VAL A 35 -8.38 -4.71 -3.57
C VAL A 35 -9.61 -3.97 -4.06
N PRO A 36 -10.22 -3.08 -3.23
CA PRO A 36 -11.34 -2.28 -3.67
C PRO A 36 -10.99 -1.42 -4.89
N ALA A 37 -11.98 -1.14 -5.72
CA ALA A 37 -11.75 -0.38 -6.96
C ALA A 37 -11.07 0.96 -6.71
N HIS A 38 -11.42 1.66 -5.65
CA HIS A 38 -10.84 2.97 -5.35
C HIS A 38 -9.37 2.89 -4.93
N LEU A 39 -8.89 1.68 -4.57
CA LEU A 39 -7.48 1.48 -4.21
C LEU A 39 -6.65 0.87 -5.34
N LEU A 40 -7.28 0.52 -6.46
CA LEU A 40 -6.53 -0.07 -7.57
C LEU A 40 -5.49 0.89 -8.14
N ALA A 41 -5.80 2.17 -8.21
CA ALA A 41 -4.86 3.19 -8.66
C ALA A 41 -3.67 3.28 -7.70
N GLU A 42 -3.93 3.18 -6.40
CA GLU A 42 -2.88 3.18 -5.39
C GLU A 42 -1.99 1.96 -5.52
N LYS A 43 -2.59 0.82 -5.81
CA LYS A 43 -1.83 -0.41 -6.05
C LYS A 43 -0.84 -0.23 -7.18
N GLU A 44 -1.26 0.36 -8.29
CA GLU A 44 -0.38 0.59 -9.43
C GLU A 44 0.76 1.52 -9.07
N ILE A 45 0.48 2.58 -8.33
CA ILE A 45 1.50 3.52 -7.89
C ILE A 45 2.52 2.82 -7.01
N LEU A 46 2.06 2.02 -6.05
CA LEU A 46 2.96 1.27 -5.16
C LEU A 46 3.83 0.30 -5.94
N MET A 47 3.24 -0.40 -6.88
CA MET A 47 3.99 -1.36 -7.70
C MET A 47 5.07 -0.68 -8.53
N GLN A 48 4.77 0.48 -9.09
CA GLN A 48 5.73 1.25 -9.86
C GLN A 48 6.87 1.76 -8.98
N LEU A 49 6.56 2.29 -7.81
CA LEU A 49 7.58 2.76 -6.89
C LEU A 49 8.48 1.62 -6.42
N ALA A 50 7.89 0.45 -6.17
CA ALA A 50 8.66 -0.70 -5.74
C ALA A 50 9.55 -1.26 -6.86
N ALA A 51 9.18 -1.03 -8.11
CA ALA A 51 9.94 -1.52 -9.27
C ALA A 51 11.08 -0.60 -9.67
N GLN A 52 11.15 0.58 -9.12
CA GLN A 52 12.22 1.53 -9.47
C GLN A 52 13.55 1.14 -8.82
N PRO A 53 14.64 1.20 -9.55
CA PRO A 53 15.95 0.86 -9.01
C PRO A 53 16.43 1.85 -7.97
#